data_b6ca819ac6cd55354021ceec188078db
#
_entry.id   b6ca819ac6cd55354021ceec188078db
#
_cell.length_a   1.000
_cell.length_b   1.000
_cell.length_c   1.000
_cell.angle_alpha   90.00
_cell.angle_beta   90.00
_cell.angle_gamma   90.00
#
_symmetry.space_group_name_H-M   'P 1'
#
loop_
_entity.id
_entity.type
_entity.pdbx_description
1 polymer ?
#
loop_
_entity_poly.entity_id
_entity_poly.type
_entity_poly.pdbx_seq_one_letter_code
_entity_poly.pdbx_strand_id
1 'polypeptide(L)'
;MFSRKKSWTRDAIERRVRELGWWYQHFELPTGVVTGNGQSPAYLPETRWRLIEPYVPASLAGKTVLDTGGNAGYFSVQMMKRGAKRCVLVEPFVEFSEQARFVAEVYGFQIEVINEDVHTFCLTTTERFDYVVFLGLFYHLKYPGIVLDRLAEMTRERMYFHSHVISEEVADHPTRADYMPGQDDRLLADPSFPKMLFLEQLYNGDPTNWWIPTSSALEPLVRSSGMKVVARPHPQLIVAEPDQPLGKVVFDRKLVFPKYGKRGGAVHPGPQRVDPELWRKLLAMRDESEKK
;
A
#
# COMPACT_ATOMS: atom_id res chain seq x y z
N MET A 1 33.95 -10.29 11.05
CA MET A 1 34.38 -10.16 9.65
C MET A 1 33.55 -9.05 9.02
N PHE A 2 34.07 -7.84 8.89
CA PHE A 2 33.35 -6.70 8.33
C PHE A 2 33.24 -6.91 6.83
N SER A 3 32.03 -7.22 6.34
CA SER A 3 31.75 -7.23 4.90
C SER A 3 32.03 -5.81 4.38
N ARG A 4 32.96 -5.68 3.42
CA ARG A 4 33.17 -4.43 2.69
C ARG A 4 31.85 -4.00 2.08
N LYS A 5 31.30 -2.85 2.49
CA LYS A 5 30.16 -2.23 1.80
C LYS A 5 30.53 -2.13 0.32
N LYS A 6 29.72 -2.75 -0.53
CA LYS A 6 29.86 -2.66 -1.97
C LYS A 6 29.70 -1.20 -2.36
N SER A 7 30.73 -0.59 -2.89
CA SER A 7 30.65 0.78 -3.41
C SER A 7 29.99 0.72 -4.78
N TRP A 8 28.77 1.22 -4.87
CA TRP A 8 28.06 1.33 -6.13
C TRP A 8 28.52 2.57 -6.90
N THR A 9 29.11 2.37 -8.09
CA THR A 9 29.40 3.47 -9.03
C THR A 9 28.13 3.83 -9.81
N ARG A 10 28.06 5.05 -10.34
CA ARG A 10 26.95 5.50 -11.19
C ARG A 10 26.68 4.51 -12.33
N ASP A 11 27.73 4.13 -13.10
CA ASP A 11 27.60 3.23 -14.24
C ASP A 11 27.08 1.84 -13.84
N ALA A 12 27.52 1.34 -12.66
CA ALA A 12 27.04 0.06 -12.14
C ALA A 12 25.53 0.13 -11.76
N ILE A 13 25.10 1.26 -11.19
CA ILE A 13 23.70 1.50 -10.86
C ILE A 13 22.87 1.62 -12.14
N GLU A 14 23.30 2.42 -13.12
CA GLU A 14 22.59 2.57 -14.38
C GLU A 14 22.43 1.25 -15.14
N ARG A 15 23.48 0.44 -15.16
CA ARG A 15 23.43 -0.90 -15.75
C ARG A 15 22.40 -1.77 -15.02
N ARG A 16 22.44 -1.79 -13.68
CA ARG A 16 21.55 -2.64 -12.88
C ARG A 16 20.10 -2.19 -12.97
N VAL A 17 19.83 -0.89 -13.03
CA VAL A 17 18.49 -0.33 -13.27
C VAL A 17 17.93 -0.84 -14.61
N ARG A 18 18.75 -0.87 -15.67
CA ARG A 18 18.33 -1.42 -16.96
C ARG A 18 18.10 -2.94 -16.92
N GLU A 19 18.95 -3.69 -16.24
CA GLU A 19 18.84 -5.16 -16.11
C GLU A 19 17.58 -5.56 -15.33
N LEU A 20 17.16 -4.76 -14.33
CA LEU A 20 15.95 -4.99 -13.55
C LEU A 20 14.65 -4.64 -14.30
N GLY A 21 14.76 -4.21 -15.55
CA GLY A 21 13.67 -4.07 -16.49
C GLY A 21 12.81 -2.84 -16.24
N TRP A 22 11.48 -3.05 -16.20
CA TRP A 22 10.51 -1.98 -16.04
C TRP A 22 10.33 -1.57 -14.57
N TRP A 23 10.25 -0.25 -14.31
CA TRP A 23 10.08 0.32 -12.99
C TRP A 23 8.74 1.08 -12.90
N TYR A 24 7.94 0.72 -11.93
CA TYR A 24 6.71 1.45 -11.64
C TYR A 24 7.00 2.73 -10.85
N GLN A 25 7.82 2.65 -9.81
CA GLN A 25 8.22 3.81 -9.01
C GLN A 25 9.43 4.50 -9.63
N HIS A 26 9.30 5.80 -9.92
CA HIS A 26 10.37 6.64 -10.43
C HIS A 26 10.89 7.54 -9.32
N PHE A 27 12.15 7.39 -8.97
CA PHE A 27 12.83 8.22 -7.98
C PHE A 27 14.35 8.19 -8.18
N GLU A 28 15.01 9.23 -7.63
CA GLU A 28 16.46 9.37 -7.74
C GLU A 28 17.18 8.52 -6.70
N LEU A 29 18.20 7.80 -7.15
CA LEU A 29 19.16 7.05 -6.33
C LEU A 29 20.35 7.93 -5.92
N PRO A 30 21.16 7.55 -4.89
CA PRO A 30 22.23 8.40 -4.34
C PRO A 30 23.23 8.97 -5.34
N THR A 31 23.39 8.34 -6.51
CA THR A 31 24.33 8.78 -7.57
C THR A 31 23.68 9.66 -8.63
N GLY A 32 22.44 10.12 -8.42
CA GLY A 32 21.67 10.87 -9.41
C GLY A 32 21.10 10.04 -10.55
N VAL A 33 21.14 8.70 -10.43
CA VAL A 33 20.47 7.80 -11.38
C VAL A 33 19.01 7.71 -11.00
N VAL A 34 18.11 7.95 -11.96
CA VAL A 34 16.67 7.83 -11.75
C VAL A 34 16.22 6.42 -12.12
N THR A 35 15.41 5.80 -11.27
CA THR A 35 14.70 4.55 -11.58
C THR A 35 13.62 4.84 -12.63
N GLY A 36 13.44 3.93 -13.57
CA GLY A 36 12.54 4.18 -14.68
C GLY A 36 13.20 4.94 -15.83
N ASN A 37 12.75 4.69 -17.05
CA ASN A 37 13.42 5.16 -18.26
C ASN A 37 12.86 6.49 -18.79
N GLY A 38 12.22 7.31 -17.95
CA GLY A 38 11.55 8.53 -18.39
C GLY A 38 10.35 8.28 -19.32
N GLN A 39 9.94 7.06 -19.45
CA GLN A 39 8.76 6.67 -20.23
C GLN A 39 7.52 6.81 -19.35
N SER A 40 6.63 7.70 -19.71
CA SER A 40 5.37 8.02 -19.07
C SER A 40 5.48 8.84 -17.76
N PRO A 41 4.46 9.65 -17.41
CA PRO A 41 4.28 10.22 -16.06
C PRO A 41 4.01 9.08 -15.08
N ALA A 42 4.98 8.22 -14.96
CA ALA A 42 4.93 7.10 -14.08
C ALA A 42 4.77 7.61 -12.66
N TYR A 43 4.21 6.77 -11.87
CA TYR A 43 3.95 7.03 -10.48
C TYR A 43 5.19 7.59 -9.77
N LEU A 44 5.09 8.86 -9.38
CA LEU A 44 6.09 9.55 -8.58
C LEU A 44 5.74 9.38 -7.10
N PRO A 45 6.36 8.42 -6.39
CA PRO A 45 6.03 8.15 -5.00
C PRO A 45 6.33 9.35 -4.09
N GLU A 46 7.22 10.23 -4.51
CA GLU A 46 7.55 11.47 -3.81
C GLU A 46 6.32 12.36 -3.59
N THR A 47 5.38 12.39 -4.51
CA THR A 47 4.16 13.18 -4.38
C THR A 47 3.36 12.75 -3.14
N ARG A 48 3.19 11.44 -2.94
CA ARG A 48 2.54 10.91 -1.72
C ARG A 48 3.42 11.10 -0.48
N TRP A 49 4.72 10.97 -0.62
CA TRP A 49 5.64 11.21 0.50
C TRP A 49 5.49 12.61 1.05
N ARG A 50 5.48 13.63 0.21
CA ARG A 50 5.30 15.04 0.62
C ARG A 50 4.03 15.27 1.43
N LEU A 51 2.97 14.51 1.17
CA LEU A 51 1.71 14.61 1.90
C LEU A 51 1.79 13.97 3.30
N ILE A 52 2.52 12.86 3.46
CA ILE A 52 2.64 12.17 4.75
C ILE A 52 3.85 12.63 5.56
N GLU A 53 4.87 13.16 4.92
CA GLU A 53 6.14 13.56 5.54
C GLU A 53 5.98 14.42 6.80
N PRO A 54 5.09 15.43 6.85
CA PRO A 54 4.86 16.24 8.04
C PRO A 54 4.36 15.44 9.24
N TYR A 55 3.80 14.26 9.01
CA TYR A 55 3.24 13.38 10.03
C TYR A 55 4.19 12.22 10.39
N VAL A 56 5.31 12.11 9.71
CA VAL A 56 6.37 11.14 10.05
C VAL A 56 7.36 11.81 11.00
N PRO A 57 7.64 11.24 12.17
CA PRO A 57 8.63 11.81 13.08
C PRO A 57 9.98 12.07 12.41
N ALA A 58 10.64 13.15 12.80
CA ALA A 58 11.97 13.51 12.28
C ALA A 58 13.01 12.41 12.56
N SER A 59 12.85 11.67 13.66
CA SER A 59 13.69 10.50 13.99
C SER A 59 12.82 9.28 14.28
N LEU A 60 13.16 8.17 13.64
CA LEU A 60 12.59 6.85 13.86
C LEU A 60 13.58 5.91 14.59
N ALA A 61 14.55 6.49 15.33
CA ALA A 61 15.52 5.71 16.07
C ALA A 61 14.83 4.72 17.04
N GLY A 62 15.21 3.44 16.95
CA GLY A 62 14.60 2.35 17.73
C GLY A 62 13.26 1.83 17.20
N LYS A 63 12.66 2.46 16.20
CA LYS A 63 11.34 2.12 15.65
C LYS A 63 11.38 1.07 14.55
N THR A 64 10.30 0.34 14.44
CA THR A 64 10.08 -0.69 13.42
C THR A 64 8.99 -0.22 12.43
N VAL A 65 9.21 -0.49 11.14
CA VAL A 65 8.33 -0.09 10.06
C VAL A 65 7.89 -1.30 9.24
N LEU A 66 6.62 -1.35 8.87
CA LEU A 66 6.09 -2.26 7.86
C LEU A 66 5.64 -1.45 6.64
N ASP A 67 6.12 -1.82 5.46
CA ASP A 67 5.73 -1.24 4.17
C ASP A 67 5.04 -2.32 3.33
N THR A 68 3.73 -2.19 3.10
CA THR A 68 2.90 -3.18 2.42
C THR A 68 2.63 -2.80 0.98
N GLY A 69 2.93 -3.71 0.03
CA GLY A 69 2.92 -3.40 -1.39
C GLY A 69 4.00 -2.37 -1.72
N GLY A 70 5.18 -2.52 -1.10
CA GLY A 70 6.22 -1.50 -1.11
C GLY A 70 6.86 -1.26 -2.47
N ASN A 71 6.57 -2.10 -3.48
CA ASN A 71 7.11 -2.03 -4.83
C ASN A 71 8.64 -1.95 -4.80
N ALA A 72 9.27 -0.94 -5.44
CA ALA A 72 10.72 -0.75 -5.44
C ALA A 72 11.29 -0.14 -4.13
N GLY A 73 10.47 0.04 -3.09
CA GLY A 73 10.92 0.37 -1.75
C GLY A 73 11.13 1.86 -1.46
N TYR A 74 10.53 2.77 -2.22
CA TYR A 74 10.70 4.20 -1.99
C TYR A 74 10.34 4.62 -0.57
N PHE A 75 9.16 4.23 -0.06
CA PHE A 75 8.72 4.62 1.28
C PHE A 75 9.59 3.97 2.37
N SER A 76 9.95 2.71 2.20
CA SER A 76 10.91 2.02 3.07
C SER A 76 12.22 2.79 3.18
N VAL A 77 12.77 3.28 2.06
CA VAL A 77 13.98 4.11 2.05
C VAL A 77 13.78 5.41 2.82
N GLN A 78 12.65 6.11 2.65
CA GLN A 78 12.38 7.34 3.38
C GLN A 78 12.30 7.12 4.90
N MET A 79 11.69 6.01 5.34
CA MET A 79 11.66 5.64 6.75
C MET A 79 13.05 5.29 7.29
N MET A 80 13.87 4.56 6.50
CA MET A 80 15.25 4.24 6.87
C MET A 80 16.15 5.49 6.91
N LYS A 81 15.96 6.46 6.04
CA LYS A 81 16.66 7.77 6.10
C LYS A 81 16.38 8.51 7.42
N ARG A 82 15.23 8.28 8.06
CA ARG A 82 14.89 8.81 9.39
C ARG A 82 15.40 7.97 10.55
N GLY A 83 16.20 6.94 10.26
CA GLY A 83 16.88 6.13 11.26
C GLY A 83 16.04 5.00 11.84
N ALA A 84 15.01 4.51 11.12
CA ALA A 84 14.27 3.33 11.55
C ALA A 84 15.23 2.17 11.85
N LYS A 85 15.00 1.50 12.97
CA LYS A 85 15.82 0.37 13.43
C LYS A 85 15.66 -0.84 12.51
N ARG A 86 14.45 -1.06 12.01
CA ARG A 86 14.10 -2.16 11.12
C ARG A 86 12.97 -1.75 10.19
N CYS A 87 13.07 -2.12 8.93
CA CYS A 87 12.00 -1.98 7.97
C CYS A 87 11.75 -3.32 7.29
N VAL A 88 10.49 -3.75 7.29
CA VAL A 88 10.00 -4.92 6.57
C VAL A 88 9.17 -4.41 5.40
N LEU A 89 9.50 -4.86 4.19
CA LEU A 89 8.77 -4.56 2.97
C LEU A 89 8.15 -5.85 2.45
N VAL A 90 6.84 -5.85 2.25
CA VAL A 90 6.08 -6.99 1.71
C VAL A 90 5.64 -6.65 0.29
N GLU A 91 6.07 -7.48 -0.67
CA GLU A 91 5.79 -7.26 -2.09
C GLU A 91 5.62 -8.60 -2.82
N PRO A 92 4.46 -8.88 -3.45
CA PRO A 92 4.21 -10.17 -4.09
C PRO A 92 4.98 -10.37 -5.39
N PHE A 93 5.28 -9.31 -6.13
CA PHE A 93 5.95 -9.43 -7.44
C PHE A 93 7.47 -9.56 -7.27
N VAL A 94 8.02 -10.62 -7.88
CA VAL A 94 9.45 -10.92 -7.79
C VAL A 94 10.30 -9.76 -8.30
N GLU A 95 9.89 -9.18 -9.42
CA GLU A 95 10.61 -8.09 -10.09
C GLU A 95 10.71 -6.87 -9.18
N PHE A 96 9.61 -6.48 -8.53
CA PHE A 96 9.61 -5.35 -7.59
C PHE A 96 10.38 -5.66 -6.31
N SER A 97 10.26 -6.89 -5.80
CA SER A 97 11.06 -7.34 -4.66
C SER A 97 12.57 -7.30 -4.95
N GLU A 98 13.00 -7.67 -6.16
CA GLU A 98 14.40 -7.58 -6.58
C GLU A 98 14.85 -6.13 -6.74
N GLN A 99 13.98 -5.25 -7.27
CA GLN A 99 14.22 -3.82 -7.33
C GLN A 99 14.38 -3.23 -5.93
N ALA A 100 13.50 -3.58 -4.98
CA ALA A 100 13.58 -3.12 -3.60
C ALA A 100 14.88 -3.56 -2.90
N ARG A 101 15.32 -4.81 -3.10
CA ARG A 101 16.61 -5.30 -2.58
C ARG A 101 17.78 -4.52 -3.15
N PHE A 102 17.78 -4.30 -4.47
CA PHE A 102 18.80 -3.49 -5.13
C PHE A 102 18.83 -2.04 -4.60
N VAL A 103 17.67 -1.42 -4.48
CA VAL A 103 17.55 -0.06 -3.93
C VAL A 103 18.09 -0.01 -2.50
N ALA A 104 17.73 -0.98 -1.65
CA ALA A 104 18.24 -1.07 -0.29
C ALA A 104 19.78 -1.18 -0.26
N GLU A 105 20.38 -2.01 -1.15
CA GLU A 105 21.84 -2.13 -1.28
C GLU A 105 22.51 -0.82 -1.68
N VAL A 106 21.96 -0.10 -2.65
CA VAL A 106 22.51 1.17 -3.15
C VAL A 106 22.51 2.24 -2.03
N TYR A 107 21.44 2.30 -1.22
CA TYR A 107 21.39 3.19 -0.07
C TYR A 107 22.19 2.67 1.14
N GLY A 108 22.62 1.41 1.13
CA GLY A 108 23.28 0.76 2.26
C GLY A 108 22.38 0.52 3.46
N PHE A 109 21.07 0.40 3.22
CA PHE A 109 20.08 0.10 4.23
C PHE A 109 19.80 -1.40 4.33
N GLN A 110 19.48 -1.86 5.55
CA GLN A 110 19.02 -3.21 5.80
C GLN A 110 17.48 -3.20 5.80
N ILE A 111 16.88 -3.43 4.64
CA ILE A 111 15.43 -3.60 4.47
C ILE A 111 15.16 -5.09 4.27
N GLU A 112 14.31 -5.66 5.12
CA GLU A 112 13.85 -7.04 4.99
C GLU A 112 12.75 -7.12 3.95
N VAL A 113 13.08 -7.62 2.75
CA VAL A 113 12.13 -7.74 1.64
C VAL A 113 11.54 -9.14 1.62
N ILE A 114 10.25 -9.24 1.94
CA ILE A 114 9.46 -10.47 1.94
C ILE A 114 8.67 -10.52 0.63
N ASN A 115 8.96 -11.54 -0.19
CA ASN A 115 8.26 -11.74 -1.44
C ASN A 115 7.03 -12.61 -1.21
N GLU A 116 5.95 -11.98 -0.78
CA GLU A 116 4.68 -12.62 -0.43
C GLU A 116 3.52 -11.66 -0.65
N ASP A 117 2.32 -12.18 -0.86
CA ASP A 117 1.12 -11.35 -0.87
C ASP A 117 0.74 -10.88 0.55
N VAL A 118 0.16 -9.69 0.62
CA VAL A 118 -0.15 -9.05 1.91
C VAL A 118 -1.22 -9.80 2.71
N HIS A 119 -2.18 -10.50 2.07
CA HIS A 119 -3.18 -11.29 2.81
C HIS A 119 -2.49 -12.42 3.55
N THR A 120 -1.64 -13.20 2.86
CA THR A 120 -0.88 -14.28 3.46
C THR A 120 0.00 -13.78 4.59
N PHE A 121 0.75 -12.70 4.35
CA PHE A 121 1.58 -12.09 5.38
C PHE A 121 0.76 -11.68 6.61
N CYS A 122 -0.33 -10.94 6.43
CA CYS A 122 -1.18 -10.49 7.53
C CYS A 122 -1.85 -11.63 8.31
N LEU A 123 -2.14 -12.76 7.64
CA LEU A 123 -2.79 -13.90 8.28
C LEU A 123 -1.81 -14.85 8.99
N THR A 124 -0.53 -14.83 8.61
CA THR A 124 0.48 -15.75 9.14
C THR A 124 1.38 -15.13 10.19
N THR A 125 1.55 -13.80 10.18
CA THR A 125 2.38 -13.10 11.16
C THR A 125 1.60 -12.63 12.38
N THR A 126 2.26 -12.67 13.54
CA THR A 126 1.79 -12.05 14.80
C THR A 126 2.62 -10.81 15.16
N GLU A 127 3.52 -10.43 14.27
CA GLU A 127 4.44 -9.31 14.51
C GLU A 127 3.70 -7.98 14.52
N ARG A 128 4.18 -7.03 15.31
CA ARG A 128 3.64 -5.67 15.39
C ARG A 128 4.74 -4.66 15.12
N PHE A 129 4.38 -3.59 14.43
CA PHE A 129 5.28 -2.52 13.99
C PHE A 129 4.87 -1.18 14.60
N ASP A 130 5.85 -0.31 14.83
CA ASP A 130 5.55 1.02 15.34
C ASP A 130 4.85 1.85 14.26
N TYR A 131 5.29 1.74 13.01
CA TYR A 131 4.70 2.43 11.86
C TYR A 131 4.34 1.46 10.75
N VAL A 132 3.16 1.67 10.16
CA VAL A 132 2.67 0.89 9.02
C VAL A 132 2.42 1.83 7.85
N VAL A 133 3.01 1.52 6.70
CA VAL A 133 2.82 2.21 5.42
C VAL A 133 1.91 1.32 4.55
N PHE A 134 0.68 1.77 4.34
CA PHE A 134 -0.35 1.08 3.56
C PHE A 134 -0.85 2.02 2.46
N LEU A 135 0.02 2.28 1.49
CA LEU A 135 -0.19 3.31 0.47
C LEU A 135 -0.37 2.70 -0.91
N GLY A 136 -1.53 2.93 -1.52
CA GLY A 136 -1.78 2.55 -2.91
C GLY A 136 -2.03 1.06 -3.13
N LEU A 137 -2.41 0.32 -2.09
CA LEU A 137 -2.62 -1.12 -2.16
C LEU A 137 -4.09 -1.52 -1.91
N PHE A 138 -4.82 -0.77 -1.08
CA PHE A 138 -6.16 -1.15 -0.59
C PHE A 138 -7.13 -1.54 -1.71
N TYR A 139 -7.20 -0.78 -2.78
CA TYR A 139 -8.10 -1.00 -3.91
C TYR A 139 -7.70 -2.17 -4.82
N HIS A 140 -6.46 -2.65 -4.72
CA HIS A 140 -5.99 -3.86 -5.41
C HIS A 140 -6.33 -5.16 -4.64
N LEU A 141 -6.86 -5.04 -3.44
CA LEU A 141 -7.15 -6.19 -2.60
C LEU A 141 -8.58 -6.69 -2.84
N LYS A 142 -8.75 -7.98 -3.09
CA LYS A 142 -10.08 -8.58 -3.20
C LYS A 142 -10.82 -8.56 -1.86
N TYR A 143 -10.10 -8.68 -0.74
CA TYR A 143 -10.63 -8.68 0.63
C TYR A 143 -9.96 -7.58 1.47
N PRO A 144 -10.14 -6.29 1.10
CA PRO A 144 -9.37 -5.20 1.69
C PRO A 144 -9.66 -4.99 3.17
N GLY A 145 -10.89 -5.26 3.65
CA GLY A 145 -11.26 -5.10 5.05
C GLY A 145 -10.43 -5.98 5.98
N ILE A 146 -10.20 -7.24 5.59
CA ILE A 146 -9.39 -8.17 6.40
C ILE A 146 -7.95 -7.65 6.57
N VAL A 147 -7.36 -7.19 5.47
CA VAL A 147 -5.99 -6.64 5.51
C VAL A 147 -5.94 -5.38 6.35
N LEU A 148 -6.94 -4.48 6.19
CA LEU A 148 -7.01 -3.26 6.97
C LEU A 148 -7.12 -3.55 8.49
N ASP A 149 -8.00 -4.47 8.89
CA ASP A 149 -8.16 -4.88 10.28
C ASP A 149 -6.86 -5.47 10.85
N ARG A 150 -6.20 -6.35 10.07
CA ARG A 150 -4.94 -6.94 10.51
C ARG A 150 -3.81 -5.93 10.61
N LEU A 151 -3.68 -5.02 9.66
CA LEU A 151 -2.68 -3.96 9.71
C LEU A 151 -2.95 -2.98 10.86
N ALA A 152 -4.22 -2.70 11.19
CA ALA A 152 -4.58 -1.92 12.36
C ALA A 152 -4.11 -2.60 13.66
N GLU A 153 -4.38 -3.90 13.82
CA GLU A 153 -3.89 -4.69 14.96
C GLU A 153 -2.36 -4.75 15.06
N MET A 154 -1.68 -4.77 13.90
CA MET A 154 -0.21 -4.79 13.82
C MET A 154 0.41 -3.42 14.09
N THR A 155 -0.33 -2.33 14.04
CA THR A 155 0.15 -0.97 14.27
C THR A 155 0.24 -0.67 15.76
N ARG A 156 1.41 -0.13 16.21
CA ARG A 156 1.61 0.33 17.60
C ARG A 156 1.41 1.83 17.76
N GLU A 157 1.88 2.62 16.78
CA GLU A 157 1.88 4.08 16.88
C GLU A 157 1.07 4.73 15.77
N ARG A 158 1.41 4.46 14.50
CA ARG A 158 0.77 5.15 13.38
C ARG A 158 0.72 4.33 12.10
N MET A 159 -0.40 4.47 11.39
CA MET A 159 -0.59 3.94 10.04
C MET A 159 -0.81 5.11 9.06
N TYR A 160 -0.14 5.06 7.92
CA TYR A 160 -0.36 5.92 6.76
C TYR A 160 -1.15 5.13 5.73
N PHE A 161 -2.38 5.54 5.50
CA PHE A 161 -3.33 4.82 4.65
C PHE A 161 -3.69 5.64 3.42
N HIS A 162 -3.64 5.03 2.24
CA HIS A 162 -4.06 5.66 0.98
C HIS A 162 -4.84 4.67 0.12
N SER A 163 -5.95 5.17 -0.46
CA SER A 163 -6.73 4.47 -1.49
C SER A 163 -7.10 5.42 -2.62
N HIS A 164 -7.26 4.90 -3.82
CA HIS A 164 -8.04 5.59 -4.83
C HIS A 164 -9.46 5.80 -4.32
N VAL A 165 -10.07 6.91 -4.72
CA VAL A 165 -11.47 7.23 -4.38
C VAL A 165 -12.22 7.67 -5.61
N ILE A 166 -13.53 7.45 -5.61
CA ILE A 166 -14.44 8.07 -6.55
C ILE A 166 -14.81 9.43 -5.96
N SER A 167 -14.57 10.48 -6.68
CA SER A 167 -14.73 11.86 -6.21
C SER A 167 -13.81 12.21 -5.02
N GLU A 168 -13.19 13.35 -5.09
CA GLU A 168 -12.38 13.91 -4.00
C GLU A 168 -13.22 14.75 -3.03
N GLU A 169 -14.49 14.93 -3.34
CA GLU A 169 -15.43 15.61 -2.44
C GLU A 169 -15.65 14.78 -1.19
N VAL A 170 -15.34 15.35 -0.05
CA VAL A 170 -15.57 14.76 1.26
C VAL A 170 -16.86 15.36 1.81
N ALA A 171 -17.96 14.63 1.65
CA ALA A 171 -19.19 15.02 2.31
C ALA A 171 -19.17 14.57 3.77
N ASP A 172 -19.54 15.47 4.66
CA ASP A 172 -19.75 15.14 6.07
C ASP A 172 -21.14 14.52 6.23
N HIS A 173 -21.15 13.22 6.40
CA HIS A 173 -22.38 12.50 6.76
C HIS A 173 -22.37 12.24 8.26
N PRO A 174 -23.30 12.84 9.01
CA PRO A 174 -23.41 12.58 10.43
C PRO A 174 -23.65 11.09 10.66
N THR A 175 -22.80 10.50 11.51
CA THR A 175 -22.95 9.10 11.91
C THR A 175 -24.26 8.94 12.68
N ARG A 176 -25.18 8.14 12.18
CA ARG A 176 -26.41 7.77 12.89
C ARG A 176 -26.19 6.49 13.68
N ALA A 177 -26.91 6.38 14.79
CA ALA A 177 -26.90 5.15 15.58
C ALA A 177 -27.53 3.97 14.84
N ASP A 178 -28.53 4.26 13.98
CA ASP A 178 -29.26 3.26 13.22
C ASP A 178 -29.72 3.81 11.86
N TYR A 179 -29.87 2.93 10.89
CA TYR A 179 -30.43 3.18 9.56
C TYR A 179 -31.53 2.16 9.28
N MET A 180 -32.71 2.65 8.88
CA MET A 180 -33.91 1.85 8.66
C MET A 180 -34.17 1.67 7.18
N PRO A 181 -34.22 0.42 6.67
CA PRO A 181 -34.63 0.14 5.28
C PRO A 181 -35.99 0.79 4.97
N GLY A 182 -36.12 1.36 3.78
CA GLY A 182 -37.34 2.06 3.33
C GLY A 182 -37.46 3.49 3.83
N GLN A 183 -36.98 3.82 5.02
CA GLN A 183 -37.02 5.18 5.58
C GLN A 183 -35.80 6.00 5.17
N ASP A 184 -34.63 5.38 5.19
CA ASP A 184 -33.34 6.04 4.92
C ASP A 184 -32.82 5.77 3.51
N ASP A 185 -33.59 5.08 2.64
CA ASP A 185 -33.15 4.67 1.31
C ASP A 185 -32.64 5.84 0.46
N ARG A 186 -33.26 7.02 0.56
CA ARG A 186 -32.81 8.21 -0.18
C ARG A 186 -31.44 8.70 0.31
N LEU A 187 -31.19 8.66 1.63
CA LEU A 187 -29.90 9.00 2.21
C LEU A 187 -28.84 7.99 1.81
N LEU A 188 -29.15 6.69 1.93
CA LEU A 188 -28.24 5.61 1.56
C LEU A 188 -27.94 5.59 0.04
N ALA A 189 -28.89 6.07 -0.78
CA ALA A 189 -28.70 6.20 -2.23
C ALA A 189 -27.89 7.45 -2.64
N ASP A 190 -27.74 8.44 -1.75
CA ASP A 190 -27.02 9.66 -2.04
C ASP A 190 -25.59 9.36 -2.56
N PRO A 191 -25.16 9.96 -3.69
CA PRO A 191 -23.81 9.73 -4.23
C PRO A 191 -22.67 10.02 -3.26
N SER A 192 -22.84 10.97 -2.37
CA SER A 192 -21.84 11.36 -1.35
C SER A 192 -21.82 10.47 -0.12
N PHE A 193 -22.82 9.60 0.06
CA PHE A 193 -22.87 8.66 1.19
C PHE A 193 -21.67 7.70 1.17
N PRO A 194 -21.06 7.34 2.32
CA PRO A 194 -19.94 6.39 2.39
C PRO A 194 -20.24 5.07 1.69
N LYS A 195 -19.54 4.76 0.62
CA LYS A 195 -19.73 3.55 -0.20
C LYS A 195 -18.42 2.91 -0.59
N MET A 196 -18.48 1.59 -0.82
CA MET A 196 -17.45 0.82 -1.52
C MET A 196 -18.06 0.32 -2.83
N LEU A 197 -17.48 0.69 -3.98
CA LEU A 197 -17.93 0.25 -5.28
C LEU A 197 -17.08 -0.92 -5.74
N PHE A 198 -17.76 -2.01 -6.10
CA PHE A 198 -17.10 -3.18 -6.67
C PHE A 198 -16.83 -2.97 -8.16
N LEU A 199 -15.64 -3.34 -8.59
CA LEU A 199 -15.18 -3.25 -9.97
C LEU A 199 -15.04 -4.65 -10.55
N GLU A 200 -15.93 -4.97 -11.49
CA GLU A 200 -15.91 -6.27 -12.17
C GLU A 200 -14.89 -6.32 -13.31
N GLN A 201 -14.58 -5.16 -13.89
CA GLN A 201 -13.72 -5.00 -15.04
C GLN A 201 -12.56 -4.04 -14.76
N LEU A 202 -11.93 -3.54 -15.79
CA LEU A 202 -10.85 -2.57 -15.72
C LEU A 202 -11.30 -1.25 -15.06
N TYR A 203 -10.42 -0.67 -14.26
CA TYR A 203 -10.55 0.72 -13.83
C TYR A 203 -9.26 1.46 -14.18
N ASN A 204 -9.39 2.52 -14.96
CA ASN A 204 -8.25 3.28 -15.50
C ASN A 204 -7.21 2.38 -16.20
N GLY A 205 -7.69 1.43 -17.01
CA GLY A 205 -6.86 0.47 -17.72
C GLY A 205 -6.21 -0.63 -16.87
N ASP A 206 -6.42 -0.64 -15.56
CA ASP A 206 -5.82 -1.57 -14.63
C ASP A 206 -6.81 -2.68 -14.21
N PRO A 207 -6.53 -3.96 -14.51
CA PRO A 207 -7.37 -5.10 -14.15
C PRO A 207 -7.22 -5.53 -12.69
N THR A 208 -6.29 -4.96 -11.95
CA THR A 208 -6.01 -5.38 -10.57
C THR A 208 -6.85 -4.66 -9.52
N ASN A 209 -7.66 -3.69 -9.94
CA ASN A 209 -8.55 -2.95 -9.06
C ASN A 209 -9.83 -3.74 -8.77
N TRP A 210 -10.18 -3.90 -7.50
CA TRP A 210 -11.37 -4.61 -7.04
C TRP A 210 -12.42 -3.68 -6.45
N TRP A 211 -11.99 -2.67 -5.70
CA TRP A 211 -12.88 -1.81 -4.93
C TRP A 211 -12.42 -0.36 -4.98
N ILE A 212 -13.35 0.54 -5.26
CA ILE A 212 -13.08 1.97 -5.13
C ILE A 212 -14.04 2.55 -4.09
N PRO A 213 -13.56 3.03 -2.95
CA PRO A 213 -14.40 3.73 -1.98
C PRO A 213 -14.74 5.14 -2.46
N THR A 214 -15.84 5.69 -1.98
CA THR A 214 -16.04 7.13 -1.99
C THR A 214 -15.06 7.79 -1.00
N SER A 215 -14.73 9.05 -1.23
CA SER A 215 -13.83 9.79 -0.31
C SER A 215 -14.38 9.81 1.12
N SER A 216 -15.68 9.98 1.30
CA SER A 216 -16.37 9.92 2.59
C SER A 216 -16.34 8.54 3.27
N ALA A 217 -16.05 7.46 2.55
CA ALA A 217 -15.95 6.13 3.13
C ALA A 217 -14.60 5.84 3.83
N LEU A 218 -13.53 6.57 3.48
CA LEU A 218 -12.18 6.23 3.98
C LEU A 218 -12.07 6.32 5.50
N GLU A 219 -12.57 7.39 6.11
CA GLU A 219 -12.52 7.55 7.56
C GLU A 219 -13.34 6.51 8.31
N PRO A 220 -14.63 6.26 7.93
CA PRO A 220 -15.39 5.17 8.52
C PRO A 220 -14.72 3.79 8.39
N LEU A 221 -14.09 3.49 7.25
CA LEU A 221 -13.34 2.24 7.07
C LEU A 221 -12.19 2.13 8.08
N VAL A 222 -11.37 3.17 8.20
CA VAL A 222 -10.24 3.21 9.13
C VAL A 222 -10.72 3.14 10.58
N ARG A 223 -11.80 3.87 10.95
CA ARG A 223 -12.38 3.78 12.30
C ARG A 223 -12.95 2.39 12.60
N SER A 224 -13.54 1.73 11.60
CA SER A 224 -14.09 0.38 11.78
C SER A 224 -13.03 -0.67 12.12
N SER A 225 -11.79 -0.47 11.70
CA SER A 225 -10.67 -1.34 12.02
C SER A 225 -10.03 -1.08 13.40
N GLY A 226 -10.59 -0.18 14.20
CA GLY A 226 -10.07 0.16 15.54
C GLY A 226 -8.97 1.21 15.52
N MET A 227 -8.99 2.10 14.53
CA MET A 227 -8.05 3.20 14.40
C MET A 227 -8.77 4.55 14.56
N LYS A 228 -8.06 5.54 15.09
CA LYS A 228 -8.48 6.93 15.16
C LYS A 228 -7.79 7.73 14.06
N VAL A 229 -8.57 8.43 13.26
CA VAL A 229 -8.03 9.36 12.26
C VAL A 229 -7.47 10.59 12.98
N VAL A 230 -6.19 10.89 12.77
CA VAL A 230 -5.50 12.04 13.35
C VAL A 230 -5.21 13.13 12.34
N ALA A 231 -5.16 12.81 11.07
CA ALA A 231 -5.06 13.77 9.98
C ALA A 231 -5.57 13.19 8.65
N ARG A 232 -6.01 14.08 7.78
CA ARG A 232 -6.40 13.80 6.41
C ARG A 232 -5.76 14.82 5.48
N PRO A 233 -4.48 14.63 5.13
CA PRO A 233 -3.74 15.59 4.30
C PRO A 233 -4.19 15.65 2.84
N HIS A 234 -4.95 14.66 2.38
CA HIS A 234 -5.54 14.59 1.04
C HIS A 234 -6.83 13.77 1.09
N PRO A 235 -7.84 14.00 0.21
CA PRO A 235 -9.05 13.18 0.15
C PRO A 235 -8.82 11.67 0.06
N GLN A 236 -7.70 11.25 -0.54
CA GLN A 236 -7.30 9.86 -0.72
C GLN A 236 -6.39 9.32 0.39
N LEU A 237 -5.97 10.18 1.37
CA LEU A 237 -4.91 9.83 2.31
C LEU A 237 -5.31 10.14 3.75
N ILE A 238 -5.10 9.17 4.62
CA ILE A 238 -5.40 9.24 6.05
C ILE A 238 -4.13 8.90 6.84
N VAL A 239 -3.95 9.62 7.94
CA VAL A 239 -3.01 9.30 9.00
C VAL A 239 -3.82 8.87 10.21
N ALA A 240 -3.55 7.66 10.72
CA ALA A 240 -4.33 7.07 11.80
C ALA A 240 -3.44 6.49 12.91
N GLU A 241 -3.97 6.47 14.11
CA GLU A 241 -3.35 5.90 15.31
C GLU A 241 -4.27 4.83 15.92
N PRO A 242 -3.74 3.83 16.64
CA PRO A 242 -4.58 2.85 17.34
C PRO A 242 -5.59 3.51 18.29
N ASP A 243 -6.80 2.97 18.33
CA ASP A 243 -7.87 3.40 19.20
C ASP A 243 -8.64 2.19 19.74
N GLN A 244 -9.64 2.44 20.57
CA GLN A 244 -10.56 1.40 21.02
C GLN A 244 -11.40 0.89 19.83
N PRO A 245 -11.58 -0.42 19.70
CA PRO A 245 -12.45 -0.99 18.67
C PRO A 245 -13.86 -0.40 18.78
N LEU A 246 -14.46 -0.04 17.65
CA LEU A 246 -15.88 0.25 17.61
C LEU A 246 -16.64 -0.95 18.19
N GLY A 247 -17.57 -0.71 19.12
CA GLY A 247 -18.36 -1.73 19.80
C GLY A 247 -19.34 -2.52 18.90
N LYS A 248 -19.02 -2.64 17.59
CA LYS A 248 -19.80 -3.48 16.67
C LYS A 248 -19.52 -4.96 16.93
N VAL A 249 -20.59 -5.75 16.91
CA VAL A 249 -20.49 -7.20 16.99
C VAL A 249 -19.88 -7.72 15.68
N VAL A 250 -18.70 -8.28 15.78
CA VAL A 250 -18.07 -9.01 14.68
C VAL A 250 -18.40 -10.49 14.88
N PHE A 251 -19.30 -11.03 14.06
CA PHE A 251 -19.70 -12.43 14.14
C PHE A 251 -18.55 -13.41 13.90
N ASP A 252 -17.51 -12.97 13.21
CA ASP A 252 -16.44 -13.82 12.68
C ASP A 252 -15.04 -13.53 13.25
N ARG A 253 -14.92 -13.12 14.52
CA ARG A 253 -13.60 -13.03 15.19
C ARG A 253 -12.80 -14.34 15.15
N LYS A 254 -13.43 -15.44 14.76
CA LYS A 254 -12.83 -16.77 14.55
C LYS A 254 -12.85 -17.23 13.09
N LEU A 255 -12.99 -16.34 12.12
CA LEU A 255 -12.59 -16.66 10.76
C LEU A 255 -11.08 -16.96 10.78
N VAL A 256 -10.79 -18.13 11.32
CA VAL A 256 -9.58 -18.83 10.95
C VAL A 256 -9.82 -19.16 9.48
N PHE A 257 -9.35 -18.30 8.58
CA PHE A 257 -9.16 -18.71 7.21
C PHE A 257 -8.46 -20.06 7.28
N PRO A 258 -9.01 -21.12 6.67
CA PRO A 258 -8.35 -22.40 6.71
C PRO A 258 -6.90 -22.11 6.31
N LYS A 259 -5.96 -22.46 7.20
CA LYS A 259 -4.55 -22.43 6.84
C LYS A 259 -4.52 -23.09 5.48
N TYR A 260 -4.16 -22.36 4.45
CA TYR A 260 -3.88 -22.91 3.13
C TYR A 260 -2.66 -23.80 3.29
N GLY A 261 -2.81 -24.82 4.10
CA GLY A 261 -1.78 -25.73 4.54
C GLY A 261 -2.17 -27.13 4.14
N LYS A 262 -1.50 -27.68 3.16
CA LYS A 262 -1.29 -29.10 2.96
C LYS A 262 -2.56 -29.97 2.77
N ARG A 263 -3.51 -29.54 1.94
CA ARG A 263 -4.32 -30.50 1.18
C ARG A 263 -4.00 -30.30 -0.29
N GLY A 264 -3.44 -31.33 -0.90
CA GLY A 264 -2.88 -31.32 -2.22
C GLY A 264 -3.81 -30.67 -3.25
N GLY A 265 -3.26 -29.78 -4.05
CA GLY A 265 -3.83 -29.33 -5.30
C GLY A 265 -4.17 -27.87 -5.48
N ALA A 266 -4.30 -27.05 -4.45
CA ALA A 266 -4.28 -25.60 -4.65
C ALA A 266 -2.83 -25.16 -4.66
N VAL A 267 -2.24 -25.13 -5.83
CA VAL A 267 -0.98 -24.41 -6.05
C VAL A 267 -1.25 -22.98 -5.61
N HIS A 268 -0.67 -22.56 -4.47
CA HIS A 268 -0.42 -21.15 -4.25
C HIS A 268 0.25 -20.68 -5.54
N PRO A 269 -0.28 -19.70 -6.28
CA PRO A 269 0.52 -19.13 -7.34
C PRO A 269 1.80 -18.70 -6.63
N GLY A 270 2.91 -19.33 -7.00
CA GLY A 270 4.22 -18.95 -6.48
C GLY A 270 4.43 -17.46 -6.73
N PRO A 271 5.57 -16.87 -6.32
CA PRO A 271 5.80 -15.44 -6.47
C PRO A 271 5.32 -14.95 -7.82
N GLN A 272 4.35 -14.03 -7.80
CA GLN A 272 3.74 -13.55 -9.05
C GLN A 272 4.78 -12.75 -9.82
N ARG A 273 4.86 -12.98 -11.13
CA ARG A 273 5.70 -12.19 -12.03
C ARG A 273 4.84 -11.16 -12.74
N VAL A 274 5.41 -9.97 -12.87
CA VAL A 274 4.82 -8.94 -13.72
C VAL A 274 4.88 -9.44 -15.16
N ASP A 275 3.76 -9.49 -15.85
CA ASP A 275 3.75 -9.65 -17.29
C ASP A 275 4.13 -8.31 -17.94
N PRO A 276 5.36 -8.17 -18.48
CA PRO A 276 5.81 -6.89 -19.03
C PRO A 276 5.03 -6.46 -20.27
N GLU A 277 4.42 -7.41 -20.97
CA GLU A 277 3.63 -7.12 -22.15
C GLU A 277 2.24 -6.61 -21.76
N LEU A 278 1.61 -7.25 -20.76
CA LEU A 278 0.36 -6.79 -20.18
C LEU A 278 0.49 -5.39 -19.63
N TRP A 279 1.53 -5.13 -18.83
CA TRP A 279 1.77 -3.79 -18.26
C TRP A 279 2.05 -2.74 -19.33
N ARG A 280 2.80 -3.05 -20.37
CA ARG A 280 3.00 -2.13 -21.51
C ARG A 280 1.70 -1.81 -22.22
N LYS A 281 0.85 -2.81 -22.44
CA LYS A 281 -0.49 -2.60 -23.05
C LYS A 281 -1.37 -1.72 -22.18
N LEU A 282 -1.39 -1.97 -20.86
CA LEU A 282 -2.18 -1.18 -19.91
C LEU A 282 -1.72 0.28 -19.85
N LEU A 283 -0.42 0.52 -19.84
CA LEU A 283 0.14 1.87 -19.86
C LEU A 283 -0.17 2.59 -21.19
N ALA A 284 -0.06 1.91 -22.33
CA ALA A 284 -0.39 2.49 -23.63
C ALA A 284 -1.87 2.88 -23.74
N MET A 285 -2.78 2.04 -23.21
CA MET A 285 -4.22 2.34 -23.18
C MET A 285 -4.54 3.56 -22.30
N ARG A 286 -3.82 3.74 -21.19
CA ARG A 286 -3.95 4.91 -20.31
C ARG A 286 -3.52 6.19 -21.03
N ASP A 287 -2.38 6.17 -21.71
CA ASP A 287 -1.85 7.32 -22.45
C ASP A 287 -2.79 7.75 -23.60
N GLU A 288 -3.53 6.81 -24.19
CA GLU A 288 -4.57 7.12 -25.19
C GLU A 288 -5.84 7.70 -24.58
N SER A 289 -6.19 7.33 -23.35
CA SER A 289 -7.36 7.85 -22.65
C SER A 289 -7.15 9.28 -22.13
N GLU A 290 -5.93 9.64 -21.79
CA GLU A 290 -5.56 11.00 -21.35
C GLU A 290 -5.45 12.01 -22.52
N LYS A 291 -5.45 11.53 -23.78
CA LYS A 291 -5.40 12.38 -24.99
C LYS A 291 -6.78 12.67 -25.58
N LYS A 292 -7.83 12.11 -25.05
CA LYS A 292 -9.23 12.37 -25.41
C LYS A 292 -9.93 13.20 -24.34
#